data_980237b386a3a8cbc4d22acb6a3fc2e3
#
_entry.id   980237b386a3a8cbc4d22acb6a3fc2e3
#
_cell.length_a   1.000
_cell.length_b   1.000
_cell.length_c   1.000
_cell.angle_alpha   90.00
_cell.angle_beta   90.00
_cell.angle_gamma   90.00
#
_symmetry.space_group_name_H-M   'P 1'
#
loop_
_entity.id
_entity.type
_entity.pdbx_description
1 polymer ?
#
loop_
_entity_poly.entity_id
_entity_poly.type
_entity_poly.pdbx_seq_one_letter_code
_entity_poly.pdbx_strand_id
1 'polypeptide(L)'
;LAVALICIFLFANGIPAMREIGFIKFITGEIWRPNSEQFGILPMIVGSLYVTAGAIIFGVPIGILTSVFMAMYCPKQIYKPLKAATELLAGIPSVIYGFFGLVVVVPLIREFGTALYRAGLVSKPGNGNSILTASLILGMMILPTIIGTTESAMRAVPAHYYEGSLALGATKERSIFRVIIPAAKSG
;
A
#
# COMPACT_ATOMS: atom_id res chain seq x y z
N LEU A 1 23.59 17.89 5.75
CA LEU A 1 23.72 18.62 7.01
C LEU A 1 22.37 18.71 7.73
N ALA A 2 21.28 19.20 7.09
CA ALA A 2 19.95 19.35 7.69
C ALA A 2 19.40 18.02 8.25
N VAL A 3 19.44 16.94 7.47
CA VAL A 3 18.99 15.62 7.91
C VAL A 3 19.78 15.13 9.13
N ALA A 4 21.09 15.31 9.14
CA ALA A 4 21.93 14.93 10.29
C ALA A 4 21.55 15.70 11.57
N LEU A 5 21.29 17.01 11.46
CA LEU A 5 20.85 17.84 12.59
C LEU A 5 19.50 17.38 13.13
N ILE A 6 18.54 17.06 12.25
CA ILE A 6 17.22 16.52 12.64
C ILE A 6 17.40 15.18 13.38
N CYS A 7 18.21 14.26 12.86
CA CYS A 7 18.49 12.99 13.51
C CYS A 7 19.12 13.19 14.90
N ILE A 8 20.17 14.04 15.01
CA ILE A 8 20.81 14.33 16.29
C ILE A 8 19.80 14.91 17.30
N PHE A 9 18.98 15.87 16.87
CA PHE A 9 17.95 16.47 17.72
C PHE A 9 16.93 15.44 18.22
N LEU A 10 16.44 14.58 17.32
CA LEU A 10 15.47 13.54 17.68
C LEU A 10 16.05 12.51 18.66
N PHE A 11 17.27 12.06 18.44
CA PHE A 11 17.94 11.12 19.36
C PHE A 11 18.30 11.76 20.69
N ALA A 12 18.81 13.00 20.68
CA ALA A 12 19.17 13.70 21.91
C ALA A 12 17.99 13.94 22.85
N ASN A 13 16.77 14.13 22.31
CA ASN A 13 15.55 14.31 23.10
C ASN A 13 14.80 12.99 23.35
N GLY A 14 14.82 12.06 22.39
CA GLY A 14 14.05 10.80 22.49
C GLY A 14 14.70 9.78 23.43
N ILE A 15 16.04 9.64 23.42
CA ILE A 15 16.72 8.64 24.24
C ILE A 15 16.54 8.87 25.75
N PRO A 16 16.70 10.10 26.28
CA PRO A 16 16.43 10.35 27.69
C PRO A 16 14.99 9.99 28.10
N ALA A 17 14.00 10.43 27.33
CA ALA A 17 12.58 10.10 27.57
C ALA A 17 12.34 8.59 27.59
N MET A 18 12.91 7.85 26.65
CA MET A 18 12.81 6.38 26.61
C MET A 18 13.46 5.70 27.83
N ARG A 19 14.54 6.29 28.37
CA ARG A 19 15.18 5.76 29.60
C ARG A 19 14.33 5.98 30.83
N GLU A 20 13.67 7.13 30.96
CA GLU A 20 12.76 7.42 32.07
C GLU A 20 11.52 6.53 32.08
N ILE A 21 10.91 6.30 30.92
CA ILE A 21 9.73 5.43 30.76
C ILE A 21 10.11 3.94 30.92
N GLY A 22 11.33 3.58 30.55
CA GLY A 22 11.81 2.20 30.41
C GLY A 22 11.54 1.66 29.00
N PHE A 23 12.60 1.27 28.28
CA PHE A 23 12.54 0.85 26.88
C PHE A 23 11.56 -0.29 26.61
N ILE A 24 11.57 -1.32 27.46
CA ILE A 24 10.65 -2.46 27.31
C ILE A 24 9.20 -2.02 27.54
N LYS A 25 8.93 -1.25 28.58
CA LYS A 25 7.60 -0.75 28.92
C LYS A 25 7.06 0.16 27.81
N PHE A 26 7.94 0.97 27.17
CA PHE A 26 7.57 1.82 26.04
C PHE A 26 7.12 0.99 24.82
N ILE A 27 7.87 -0.05 24.46
CA ILE A 27 7.55 -0.88 23.28
C ILE A 27 6.35 -1.81 23.53
N THR A 28 6.27 -2.42 24.71
CA THR A 28 5.24 -3.44 25.02
C THR A 28 3.99 -2.87 25.69
N GLY A 29 4.02 -1.58 26.07
CA GLY A 29 2.87 -0.94 26.70
C GLY A 29 1.67 -0.86 25.75
N GLU A 30 0.49 -1.18 26.26
CA GLU A 30 -0.76 -1.24 25.48
C GLU A 30 -1.55 0.07 25.49
N ILE A 31 -1.16 1.03 26.34
CA ILE A 31 -1.92 2.26 26.53
C ILE A 31 -1.06 3.46 26.20
N TRP A 32 -1.56 4.31 25.32
CA TRP A 32 -0.99 5.62 24.99
C TRP A 32 -1.88 6.72 25.58
N ARG A 33 -1.50 7.22 26.74
CA ARG A 33 -2.15 8.35 27.42
C ARG A 33 -1.11 9.27 28.06
N PRO A 34 -0.57 10.25 27.30
CA PRO A 34 0.44 11.16 27.80
C PRO A 34 0.03 11.94 29.06
N ASN A 35 -1.27 12.29 29.18
CA ASN A 35 -1.83 13.00 30.33
C ASN A 35 -1.80 12.17 31.64
N SER A 36 -1.61 10.86 31.53
CA SER A 36 -1.53 9.92 32.67
C SER A 36 -0.17 9.22 32.72
N GLU A 37 0.84 9.80 32.07
CA GLU A 37 2.24 9.28 31.98
C GLU A 37 2.32 7.82 31.48
N GLN A 38 1.35 7.40 30.66
CA GLN A 38 1.33 6.07 30.05
C GLN A 38 1.75 6.18 28.58
N PHE A 39 2.92 5.66 28.27
CA PHE A 39 3.56 5.76 26.94
C PHE A 39 3.82 4.37 26.37
N GLY A 40 2.77 3.67 25.94
CA GLY A 40 2.87 2.35 25.29
C GLY A 40 2.60 2.46 23.79
N ILE A 41 3.54 2.04 22.93
CA ILE A 41 3.41 2.12 21.46
C ILE A 41 2.95 0.81 20.81
N LEU A 42 2.77 -0.27 21.56
CA LEU A 42 2.38 -1.56 21.01
C LEU A 42 1.13 -1.50 20.10
N PRO A 43 0.03 -0.81 20.50
CA PRO A 43 -1.15 -0.70 19.62
C PRO A 43 -0.86 0.02 18.30
N MET A 44 0.07 1.00 18.29
CA MET A 44 0.47 1.71 17.08
C MET A 44 1.27 0.81 16.15
N ILE A 45 2.20 -0.01 16.71
CA ILE A 45 2.98 -1.00 15.94
C ILE A 45 2.04 -2.02 15.31
N VAL A 46 1.17 -2.63 16.12
CA VAL A 46 0.23 -3.65 15.65
C VAL A 46 -0.75 -3.04 14.63
N GLY A 47 -1.26 -1.84 14.89
CA GLY A 47 -2.14 -1.12 13.97
C GLY A 47 -1.48 -0.86 12.61
N SER A 48 -0.21 -0.44 12.60
CA SER A 48 0.53 -0.21 11.35
C SER A 48 0.73 -1.49 10.55
N LEU A 49 1.00 -2.63 11.22
CA LEU A 49 1.11 -3.93 10.56
C LEU A 49 -0.21 -4.36 9.91
N TYR A 50 -1.34 -4.18 10.61
CA TYR A 50 -2.66 -4.50 10.04
C TYR A 50 -3.00 -3.61 8.85
N VAL A 51 -2.76 -2.31 8.93
CA VAL A 51 -3.00 -1.37 7.83
C VAL A 51 -2.12 -1.72 6.63
N THR A 52 -0.84 -2.00 6.85
CA THR A 52 0.09 -2.38 5.79
C THR A 52 -0.30 -3.71 5.14
N ALA A 53 -0.63 -4.72 5.94
CA ALA A 53 -1.10 -6.01 5.42
C ALA A 53 -2.36 -5.85 4.56
N GLY A 54 -3.34 -5.06 5.03
CA GLY A 54 -4.53 -4.75 4.26
C GLY A 54 -4.20 -4.00 2.95
N ALA A 55 -3.32 -3.01 2.99
CA ALA A 55 -2.89 -2.27 1.80
C ALA A 55 -2.22 -3.18 0.76
N ILE A 56 -1.39 -4.13 1.20
CA ILE A 56 -0.74 -5.13 0.34
C ILE A 56 -1.78 -6.07 -0.28
N ILE A 57 -2.73 -6.57 0.51
CA ILE A 57 -3.78 -7.49 0.03
C ILE A 57 -4.61 -6.86 -1.09
N PHE A 58 -4.93 -5.57 -1.01
CA PHE A 58 -5.68 -4.86 -2.04
C PHE A 58 -4.78 -4.28 -3.15
N GLY A 59 -3.70 -3.59 -2.77
CA GLY A 59 -2.87 -2.82 -3.70
C GLY A 59 -2.03 -3.70 -4.61
N VAL A 60 -1.39 -4.75 -4.08
CA VAL A 60 -0.45 -5.57 -4.87
C VAL A 60 -1.16 -6.35 -5.99
N PRO A 61 -2.28 -7.06 -5.76
CA PRO A 61 -2.98 -7.75 -6.84
C PRO A 61 -3.46 -6.81 -7.95
N ILE A 62 -4.06 -5.67 -7.57
CA ILE A 62 -4.55 -4.67 -8.53
C ILE A 62 -3.36 -4.08 -9.30
N GLY A 63 -2.27 -3.71 -8.61
CA GLY A 63 -1.07 -3.15 -9.22
C GLY A 63 -0.42 -4.10 -10.22
N ILE A 64 -0.23 -5.37 -9.85
CA ILE A 64 0.35 -6.39 -10.73
C ILE A 64 -0.55 -6.62 -11.95
N LEU A 65 -1.85 -6.82 -11.77
CA LEU A 65 -2.78 -7.04 -12.88
C LEU A 65 -2.81 -5.84 -13.84
N THR A 66 -2.79 -4.63 -13.31
CA THR A 66 -2.69 -3.40 -14.11
C THR A 66 -1.37 -3.35 -14.88
N SER A 67 -0.26 -3.71 -14.26
CA SER A 67 1.06 -3.77 -14.90
C SER A 67 1.10 -4.80 -16.02
N VAL A 68 0.54 -6.00 -15.78
CA VAL A 68 0.42 -7.05 -16.81
C VAL A 68 -0.38 -6.55 -18.00
N PHE A 69 -1.52 -5.89 -17.73
CA PHE A 69 -2.31 -5.28 -18.79
C PHE A 69 -1.51 -4.24 -19.57
N MET A 70 -0.83 -3.32 -18.89
CA MET A 70 -0.06 -2.24 -19.53
C MET A 70 1.15 -2.77 -20.31
N ALA A 71 1.84 -3.81 -19.80
CA ALA A 71 3.04 -4.34 -20.44
C ALA A 71 2.74 -5.25 -21.63
N MET A 72 1.66 -6.09 -21.56
CA MET A 72 1.45 -7.20 -22.46
C MET A 72 0.18 -7.10 -23.34
N TYR A 73 -0.85 -6.38 -22.89
CA TYR A 73 -2.15 -6.35 -23.56
C TYR A 73 -2.58 -4.96 -24.04
N CYS A 74 -1.99 -3.90 -23.49
CA CYS A 74 -2.46 -2.53 -23.73
C CYS A 74 -2.17 -2.06 -25.17
N PRO A 75 -3.18 -1.61 -25.95
CA PRO A 75 -2.97 -1.00 -27.25
C PRO A 75 -2.15 0.28 -27.13
N LYS A 76 -1.28 0.55 -28.13
CA LYS A 76 -0.40 1.74 -28.14
C LYS A 76 -1.15 3.06 -27.95
N GLN A 77 -2.39 3.14 -28.40
CA GLN A 77 -3.24 4.35 -28.31
C GLN A 77 -3.65 4.65 -26.86
N ILE A 78 -3.93 3.60 -26.07
CA ILE A 78 -4.39 3.70 -24.67
C ILE A 78 -3.20 3.72 -23.70
N TYR A 79 -2.08 3.12 -24.08
CA TYR A 79 -0.90 3.02 -23.24
C TYR A 79 -0.37 4.39 -22.78
N LYS A 80 -0.25 5.35 -23.71
CA LYS A 80 0.28 6.70 -23.40
C LYS A 80 -0.55 7.44 -22.34
N PRO A 81 -1.90 7.58 -22.51
CA PRO A 81 -2.71 8.25 -21.49
C PRO A 81 -2.75 7.47 -20.17
N LEU A 82 -2.73 6.12 -20.19
CA LEU A 82 -2.72 5.32 -18.99
C LEU A 82 -1.40 5.48 -18.22
N LYS A 83 -0.27 5.52 -18.91
CA LYS A 83 1.05 5.78 -18.34
C LYS A 83 1.12 7.17 -17.71
N ALA A 84 0.66 8.19 -18.42
CA ALA A 84 0.58 9.54 -17.88
C ALA A 84 -0.31 9.62 -16.63
N ALA A 85 -1.44 8.94 -16.62
CA ALA A 85 -2.32 8.89 -15.45
C ALA A 85 -1.63 8.25 -14.23
N THR A 86 -0.90 7.14 -14.41
CA THR A 86 -0.14 6.51 -13.30
C THR A 86 0.98 7.40 -12.79
N GLU A 87 1.67 8.14 -13.67
CA GLU A 87 2.71 9.08 -13.29
C GLU A 87 2.14 10.31 -12.54
N LEU A 88 0.98 10.82 -12.97
CA LEU A 88 0.27 11.88 -12.26
C LEU A 88 -0.16 11.43 -10.86
N LEU A 89 -0.69 10.21 -10.71
CA LEU A 89 -1.02 9.64 -9.41
C LEU A 89 0.22 9.53 -8.50
N ALA A 90 1.37 9.14 -9.04
CA ALA A 90 2.63 9.09 -8.30
C ALA A 90 3.10 10.47 -7.81
N GLY A 91 2.76 11.54 -8.53
CA GLY A 91 3.10 12.93 -8.19
C GLY A 91 2.21 13.56 -7.11
N ILE A 92 1.09 12.94 -6.74
CA ILE A 92 0.17 13.48 -5.73
C ILE A 92 0.79 13.34 -4.33
N PRO A 93 0.96 14.43 -3.56
CA PRO A 93 1.43 14.37 -2.18
C PRO A 93 0.52 13.48 -1.30
N SER A 94 1.12 12.69 -0.40
CA SER A 94 0.40 11.78 0.50
C SER A 94 -0.69 12.46 1.34
N VAL A 95 -0.51 13.73 1.71
CA VAL A 95 -1.48 14.53 2.46
C VAL A 95 -2.79 14.67 1.70
N ILE A 96 -2.74 14.81 0.35
CA ILE A 96 -3.94 14.91 -0.49
C ILE A 96 -4.69 13.57 -0.49
N TYR A 97 -4.00 12.44 -0.55
CA TYR A 97 -4.62 11.12 -0.39
C TYR A 97 -5.29 10.96 0.97
N GLY A 98 -4.63 11.43 2.05
CA GLY A 98 -5.21 11.42 3.38
C GLY A 98 -6.49 12.26 3.48
N PHE A 99 -6.48 13.47 2.93
CA PHE A 99 -7.65 14.35 2.88
C PHE A 99 -8.79 13.76 2.04
N PHE A 100 -8.49 13.23 0.85
CA PHE A 100 -9.45 12.50 0.02
C PHE A 100 -10.05 11.32 0.79
N GLY A 101 -9.22 10.59 1.52
CA GLY A 101 -9.65 9.50 2.39
C GLY A 101 -10.67 9.93 3.42
N LEU A 102 -10.44 11.04 4.11
CA LEU A 102 -11.37 11.58 5.11
C LEU A 102 -12.69 12.05 4.50
N VAL A 103 -12.63 12.73 3.35
CA VAL A 103 -13.82 13.35 2.76
C VAL A 103 -14.65 12.37 1.92
N VAL A 104 -14.01 11.39 1.27
CA VAL A 104 -14.68 10.47 0.35
C VAL A 104 -14.73 9.05 0.88
N VAL A 105 -13.58 8.46 1.25
CA VAL A 105 -13.50 7.03 1.59
C VAL A 105 -14.17 6.74 2.94
N VAL A 106 -13.96 7.59 3.95
CA VAL A 106 -14.58 7.41 5.29
C VAL A 106 -16.11 7.43 5.21
N PRO A 107 -16.78 8.38 4.54
CA PRO A 107 -18.23 8.35 4.37
C PRO A 107 -18.72 7.08 3.63
N LEU A 108 -18.05 6.67 2.54
CA LEU A 108 -18.41 5.47 1.80
C LEU A 108 -18.32 4.21 2.67
N ILE A 109 -17.25 4.05 3.43
CA ILE A 109 -17.09 2.91 4.34
C ILE A 109 -18.11 2.94 5.47
N ARG A 110 -18.48 4.13 5.96
CA ARG A 110 -19.54 4.30 6.96
C ARG A 110 -20.91 3.88 6.42
N GLU A 111 -21.25 4.29 5.20
CA GLU A 111 -22.50 3.89 4.55
C GLU A 111 -22.55 2.38 4.32
N PHE A 112 -21.45 1.80 3.83
CA PHE A 112 -21.32 0.36 3.67
C PHE A 112 -21.47 -0.38 5.00
N GLY A 113 -20.81 0.07 6.07
CA GLY A 113 -20.94 -0.50 7.42
C GLY A 113 -22.38 -0.39 7.96
N THR A 114 -23.06 0.73 7.68
CA THR A 114 -24.47 0.93 8.05
C THR A 114 -25.40 -0.02 7.28
N ALA A 115 -25.13 -0.24 5.99
CA ALA A 115 -25.87 -1.20 5.18
C ALA A 115 -25.72 -2.64 5.72
N LEU A 116 -24.50 -3.04 6.09
CA LEU A 116 -24.23 -4.33 6.72
C LEU A 116 -24.93 -4.48 8.08
N TYR A 117 -24.98 -3.41 8.87
CA TYR A 117 -25.72 -3.40 10.14
C TYR A 117 -27.23 -3.58 9.92
N ARG A 118 -27.82 -2.88 8.94
CA ARG A 118 -29.24 -3.04 8.58
C ARG A 118 -29.56 -4.45 8.06
N ALA A 119 -28.60 -5.09 7.40
CA ALA A 119 -28.70 -6.48 6.95
C ALA A 119 -28.49 -7.51 8.06
N GLY A 120 -28.21 -7.08 9.33
CA GLY A 120 -27.97 -7.97 10.47
C GLY A 120 -26.63 -8.69 10.47
N LEU A 121 -25.70 -8.32 9.58
CA LEU A 121 -24.38 -8.97 9.44
C LEU A 121 -23.35 -8.47 10.44
N VAL A 122 -23.54 -7.30 11.03
CA VAL A 122 -22.66 -6.71 12.07
C VAL A 122 -23.46 -6.18 13.23
N SER A 123 -22.89 -6.23 14.44
CA SER A 123 -23.57 -5.87 15.67
C SER A 123 -23.70 -4.36 15.90
N LYS A 124 -22.89 -3.53 15.23
CA LYS A 124 -22.89 -2.07 15.36
C LYS A 124 -22.52 -1.41 14.04
N PRO A 125 -23.14 -0.25 13.68
CA PRO A 125 -22.71 0.53 12.54
C PRO A 125 -21.32 1.12 12.81
N GLY A 126 -20.43 1.03 11.82
CA GLY A 126 -19.11 1.64 11.88
C GLY A 126 -19.16 3.15 11.65
N ASN A 127 -18.23 3.90 12.26
CA ASN A 127 -18.08 5.34 12.02
C ASN A 127 -17.30 5.67 10.74
N GLY A 128 -16.80 4.65 10.02
CA GLY A 128 -15.98 4.78 8.81
C GLY A 128 -14.48 4.94 9.07
N ASN A 129 -14.07 5.41 10.24
CA ASN A 129 -12.67 5.46 10.66
C ASN A 129 -12.23 4.07 11.11
N SER A 130 -11.64 3.31 10.21
CA SER A 130 -11.30 1.91 10.46
C SER A 130 -9.96 1.53 9.81
N ILE A 131 -9.39 0.43 10.25
CA ILE A 131 -8.21 -0.18 9.62
C ILE A 131 -8.46 -0.44 8.13
N LEU A 132 -9.67 -0.86 7.76
CA LEU A 132 -10.07 -1.06 6.36
C LEU A 132 -9.93 0.22 5.54
N THR A 133 -10.46 1.34 6.05
CA THR A 133 -10.35 2.65 5.38
C THR A 133 -8.89 3.06 5.19
N ALA A 134 -8.08 2.97 6.24
CA ALA A 134 -6.66 3.28 6.19
C ALA A 134 -5.91 2.36 5.19
N SER A 135 -6.22 1.06 5.17
CA SER A 135 -5.65 0.08 4.24
C SER A 135 -5.99 0.39 2.79
N LEU A 136 -7.24 0.78 2.50
CA LEU A 136 -7.66 1.15 1.14
C LEU A 136 -6.93 2.40 0.65
N ILE A 137 -6.82 3.44 1.50
CA ILE A 137 -6.11 4.67 1.15
C ILE A 137 -4.62 4.39 0.93
N LEU A 138 -3.99 3.65 1.82
CA LEU A 138 -2.58 3.25 1.68
C LEU A 138 -2.38 2.37 0.45
N GLY A 139 -3.31 1.44 0.18
CA GLY A 139 -3.32 0.60 -1.02
C GLY A 139 -3.35 1.44 -2.31
N MET A 140 -4.21 2.47 -2.36
CA MET A 140 -4.24 3.41 -3.50
C MET A 140 -2.93 4.19 -3.66
N MET A 141 -2.31 4.59 -2.56
CA MET A 141 -1.04 5.33 -2.59
C MET A 141 0.13 4.51 -3.14
N ILE A 142 0.16 3.20 -2.90
CA ILE A 142 1.24 2.33 -3.38
C ILE A 142 1.04 1.86 -4.83
N LEU A 143 -0.19 1.95 -5.38
CA LEU A 143 -0.51 1.48 -6.74
C LEU A 143 0.44 2.04 -7.82
N PRO A 144 0.69 3.36 -7.92
CA PRO A 144 1.54 3.90 -8.97
C PRO A 144 2.95 3.31 -8.94
N THR A 145 3.52 3.13 -7.75
CA THR A 145 4.86 2.55 -7.56
C THR A 145 4.88 1.08 -7.99
N ILE A 146 3.89 0.29 -7.58
CA ILE A 146 3.80 -1.12 -7.97
C ILE A 146 3.61 -1.26 -9.48
N ILE A 147 2.74 -0.44 -10.07
CA ILE A 147 2.48 -0.45 -11.52
C ILE A 147 3.76 -0.11 -12.28
N GLY A 148 4.45 0.97 -11.91
CA GLY A 148 5.63 1.45 -12.60
C GLY A 148 6.82 0.49 -12.50
N THR A 149 7.11 -0.03 -11.31
CA THR A 149 8.21 -0.99 -11.10
C THR A 149 7.92 -2.32 -11.77
N THR A 150 6.73 -2.89 -11.59
CA THR A 150 6.36 -4.18 -12.18
C THR A 150 6.31 -4.10 -13.71
N GLU A 151 5.74 -3.04 -14.29
CA GLU A 151 5.74 -2.83 -15.74
C GLU A 151 7.16 -2.76 -16.30
N SER A 152 8.04 -1.99 -15.65
CA SER A 152 9.44 -1.85 -16.06
C SER A 152 10.18 -3.16 -15.99
N ALA A 153 10.00 -3.92 -14.91
CA ALA A 153 10.60 -5.25 -14.74
C ALA A 153 10.14 -6.24 -15.81
N MET A 154 8.84 -6.26 -16.13
CA MET A 154 8.31 -7.14 -17.17
C MET A 154 8.83 -6.77 -18.56
N ARG A 155 8.99 -5.49 -18.87
CA ARG A 155 9.55 -5.02 -20.15
C ARG A 155 11.05 -5.30 -20.28
N ALA A 156 11.76 -5.44 -19.17
CA ALA A 156 13.19 -5.79 -19.15
C ALA A 156 13.43 -7.28 -19.44
N VAL A 157 12.41 -8.14 -19.34
CA VAL A 157 12.55 -9.56 -19.70
C VAL A 157 12.79 -9.70 -21.20
N PRO A 158 13.86 -10.41 -21.64
CA PRO A 158 14.16 -10.60 -23.06
C PRO A 158 13.02 -11.29 -23.81
N ALA A 159 12.68 -10.79 -25.01
CA ALA A 159 11.54 -11.29 -25.80
C ALA A 159 11.60 -12.81 -26.12
N HIS A 160 12.80 -13.36 -26.24
CA HIS A 160 13.00 -14.79 -26.54
C HIS A 160 12.41 -15.73 -25.48
N TYR A 161 12.25 -15.29 -24.21
CA TYR A 161 11.57 -16.08 -23.19
C TYR A 161 10.07 -16.25 -23.51
N TYR A 162 9.44 -15.16 -23.95
CA TYR A 162 8.04 -15.17 -24.35
C TYR A 162 7.82 -15.97 -25.63
N GLU A 163 8.63 -15.67 -26.66
CA GLU A 163 8.56 -16.33 -27.97
C GLU A 163 8.86 -17.83 -27.88
N GLY A 164 9.89 -18.22 -27.10
CA GLY A 164 10.21 -19.62 -26.85
C GLY A 164 9.09 -20.38 -26.15
N SER A 165 8.43 -19.75 -25.18
CA SER A 165 7.27 -20.36 -24.52
C SER A 165 6.10 -20.59 -25.47
N LEU A 166 5.82 -19.63 -26.37
CA LEU A 166 4.79 -19.78 -27.39
C LEU A 166 5.15 -20.87 -28.42
N ALA A 167 6.42 -20.95 -28.83
CA ALA A 167 6.91 -21.99 -29.75
C ALA A 167 6.74 -23.40 -29.19
N LEU A 168 6.81 -23.56 -27.87
CA LEU A 168 6.50 -24.82 -27.16
C LEU A 168 5.02 -25.10 -26.98
N GLY A 169 4.14 -24.28 -27.58
CA GLY A 169 2.69 -24.46 -27.54
C GLY A 169 1.97 -23.91 -26.31
N ALA A 170 2.64 -23.08 -25.49
CA ALA A 170 1.97 -22.42 -24.38
C ALA A 170 1.01 -21.32 -24.87
N THR A 171 -0.10 -21.10 -24.16
CA THR A 171 -0.99 -19.95 -24.41
C THR A 171 -0.33 -18.65 -23.96
N LYS A 172 -0.81 -17.50 -24.46
CA LYS A 172 -0.31 -16.18 -24.07
C LYS A 172 -0.35 -15.98 -22.55
N GLU A 173 -1.48 -16.29 -21.93
CA GLU A 173 -1.70 -16.16 -20.49
C GLU A 173 -0.71 -17.03 -19.71
N ARG A 174 -0.56 -18.29 -20.13
CA ARG A 174 0.39 -19.22 -19.48
C ARG A 174 1.82 -18.73 -19.59
N SER A 175 2.22 -18.20 -20.75
CA SER A 175 3.55 -17.62 -20.96
C SER A 175 3.78 -16.41 -20.05
N ILE A 176 2.79 -15.53 -19.91
CA ILE A 176 2.91 -14.35 -19.04
C ILE A 176 3.03 -14.76 -17.57
N PHE A 177 2.11 -15.58 -17.06
CA PHE A 177 2.06 -15.91 -15.63
C PHE A 177 3.11 -16.93 -15.20
N ARG A 178 3.59 -17.82 -16.09
CA ARG A 178 4.54 -18.88 -15.75
C ARG A 178 5.96 -18.61 -16.21
N VAL A 179 6.18 -17.67 -17.14
CA VAL A 179 7.51 -17.35 -17.67
C VAL A 179 7.89 -15.90 -17.40
N ILE A 180 7.07 -14.93 -17.88
CA ILE A 180 7.44 -13.52 -17.81
C ILE A 180 7.41 -12.99 -16.36
N ILE A 181 6.32 -13.21 -15.60
CA ILE A 181 6.24 -12.73 -14.22
C ILE A 181 7.33 -13.34 -13.32
N PRO A 182 7.59 -14.66 -13.33
CA PRO A 182 8.70 -15.22 -12.59
C PRO A 182 10.09 -14.71 -13.03
N ALA A 183 10.30 -14.49 -14.34
CA ALA A 183 11.55 -13.94 -14.87
C ALA A 183 11.74 -12.46 -14.47
N ALA A 184 10.65 -11.69 -14.31
CA ALA A 184 10.65 -10.31 -13.85
C ALA A 184 10.81 -10.15 -12.33
N LYS A 185 10.89 -11.23 -11.56
CA LYS A 185 10.90 -11.21 -10.08
C LYS A 185 12.08 -10.43 -9.48
N SER A 186 13.17 -10.23 -10.21
CA SER A 186 14.33 -9.47 -9.76
C SER A 186 14.18 -7.95 -9.89
N GLY A 187 13.14 -7.45 -10.52
CA GLY A 187 12.78 -6.04 -10.65
C GLY A 187 11.56 -5.74 -9.81
#